data_f760622edc83de7f3b225ea6171ef2f2
#
_entry.id   f760622edc83de7f3b225ea6171ef2f2
#
_cell.length_a   1.000
_cell.length_b   1.000
_cell.length_c   1.000
_cell.angle_alpha   90.00
_cell.angle_beta   90.00
_cell.angle_gamma   90.00
#
_symmetry.space_group_name_H-M   'P 1'
#
loop_
_entity.id
_entity.type
_entity.pdbx_description
1 polymer ?
#
loop_
_entity_poly.entity_id
_entity_poly.type
_entity_poly.pdbx_seq_one_letter_code
_entity_poly.pdbx_strand_id
1 'polypeptide(L)'
;MSTPKLSRASISVAQACGDNLPEALSRRLWLATSAAALAGWSGYSAAQSPSEAQLERQAPAMPEVGSRLRMPRIELLNGQSLDPAQTAGRPLLIYWWSSTCPFCALQSPSMEALWRDNQSQSWRMVALSIDRKPEDASAYLAKRGYTFPAAWASPSWRQAFPKPKGLPITLLVGRDGRLLLAEKGQMFAEDVQAIGKLLG
;
A
#
# COMPACT_ATOMS: atom_id res chain seq x y z
N MET A 1 -18.66 5.92 -54.25
CA MET A 1 -18.67 7.31 -54.77
C MET A 1 -18.50 8.19 -53.52
N SER A 2 -17.52 8.96 -53.25
CA SER A 2 -16.35 9.56 -53.84
C SER A 2 -15.38 9.92 -52.75
N THR A 3 -14.10 9.62 -52.89
CA THR A 3 -12.98 10.19 -52.12
C THR A 3 -12.62 11.58 -52.69
N PRO A 4 -12.01 12.44 -51.91
CA PRO A 4 -10.83 13.17 -52.34
C PRO A 4 -9.71 13.14 -51.30
N LYS A 5 -8.51 12.66 -51.61
CA LYS A 5 -7.39 13.20 -52.36
C LYS A 5 -6.58 14.27 -51.60
N LEU A 6 -5.39 13.84 -51.24
CA LEU A 6 -4.21 14.51 -50.69
C LEU A 6 -3.86 15.83 -51.37
N SER A 7 -3.29 16.77 -50.59
CA SER A 7 -2.38 17.77 -51.11
C SER A 7 -1.16 17.91 -50.19
N ARG A 8 0.00 17.58 -50.75
CA ARG A 8 1.33 17.89 -50.26
C ARG A 8 1.64 19.34 -50.58
N ALA A 9 2.18 20.08 -49.63
CA ALA A 9 2.91 21.33 -49.92
C ALA A 9 4.33 21.20 -49.39
N SER A 10 5.26 21.06 -50.35
CA SER A 10 6.69 21.22 -50.18
C SER A 10 7.03 22.70 -50.17
N ILE A 11 7.81 23.15 -49.22
CA ILE A 11 8.49 24.47 -49.32
C ILE A 11 9.98 24.26 -49.24
N SER A 12 10.60 24.79 -50.31
CA SER A 12 11.98 24.67 -50.73
C SER A 12 12.91 25.61 -49.98
N VAL A 13 14.14 25.16 -49.89
CA VAL A 13 15.36 25.79 -49.39
C VAL A 13 15.74 27.01 -50.21
N ALA A 14 16.24 28.05 -49.57
CA ALA A 14 17.11 29.04 -50.19
C ALA A 14 18.34 29.29 -49.31
N GLN A 15 19.48 28.85 -49.88
CA GLN A 15 20.84 29.20 -49.44
C GLN A 15 21.13 30.65 -49.78
N ALA A 16 21.85 31.35 -48.89
CA ALA A 16 22.69 32.51 -49.29
C ALA A 16 23.98 32.51 -48.50
N CYS A 17 25.05 32.45 -49.25
CA CYS A 17 26.45 32.60 -48.88
C CYS A 17 26.77 33.99 -48.30
N GLY A 18 27.84 34.06 -47.55
CA GLY A 18 28.52 35.30 -47.20
C GLY A 18 29.75 35.05 -46.35
N ASP A 19 30.88 34.77 -47.00
CA ASP A 19 32.21 34.74 -46.41
C ASP A 19 32.60 36.08 -45.80
N ASN A 20 33.31 36.06 -44.69
CA ASN A 20 34.58 36.81 -44.51
C ASN A 20 35.08 36.64 -43.06
N LEU A 21 36.17 35.90 -42.93
CA LEU A 21 37.11 35.95 -41.79
C LEU A 21 38.03 37.17 -41.92
N PRO A 22 38.54 37.69 -40.81
CA PRO A 22 39.98 37.66 -40.67
C PRO A 22 40.44 37.00 -39.35
N GLU A 23 41.42 36.13 -39.53
CA GLU A 23 42.35 35.67 -38.52
C GLU A 23 43.15 36.79 -37.86
N ALA A 24 43.55 36.44 -36.65
CA ALA A 24 44.64 37.01 -35.87
C ALA A 24 44.23 37.91 -34.70
N LEU A 25 44.81 37.49 -33.57
CA LEU A 25 44.92 38.12 -32.25
C LEU A 25 43.86 37.53 -31.29
N SER A 26 44.15 36.65 -30.37
CA SER A 26 45.32 36.56 -29.48
C SER A 26 45.18 35.26 -28.66
N ARG A 27 46.12 34.39 -28.84
CA ARG A 27 46.47 33.39 -27.84
C ARG A 27 47.08 34.10 -26.63
N ARG A 28 46.31 34.44 -25.65
CA ARG A 28 46.73 34.77 -24.27
C ARG A 28 45.55 35.42 -23.56
N LEU A 29 44.72 34.63 -22.90
CA LEU A 29 43.92 35.00 -21.70
C LEU A 29 42.78 33.99 -21.49
N TRP A 30 43.15 32.71 -21.32
CA TRP A 30 42.22 31.74 -20.78
C TRP A 30 42.87 30.88 -19.69
N LEU A 31 43.42 31.55 -18.70
CA LEU A 31 43.83 30.94 -17.45
C LEU A 31 43.47 31.91 -16.32
N ALA A 32 42.28 31.84 -15.85
CA ALA A 32 41.82 32.23 -14.51
C ALA A 32 40.32 32.43 -14.56
N THR A 33 39.59 31.46 -14.13
CA THR A 33 38.33 31.50 -13.35
C THR A 33 37.52 30.20 -13.55
N SER A 34 38.12 29.11 -13.10
CA SER A 34 37.35 27.83 -12.95
C SER A 34 37.58 27.31 -11.54
N ALA A 35 37.22 28.10 -10.55
CA ALA A 35 37.15 27.68 -9.17
C ALA A 35 36.00 28.43 -8.53
N ALA A 36 34.85 27.79 -8.41
CA ALA A 36 33.80 28.03 -7.43
C ALA A 36 32.39 27.72 -8.01
N ALA A 37 32.08 26.47 -8.19
CA ALA A 37 30.66 26.02 -8.25
C ALA A 37 30.56 24.54 -7.86
N LEU A 38 31.23 24.16 -6.77
CA LEU A 38 30.95 22.90 -6.04
C LEU A 38 30.29 23.23 -4.72
N ALA A 39 29.24 24.04 -4.76
CA ALA A 39 28.44 24.33 -3.58
C ALA A 39 27.06 23.72 -3.77
N GLY A 40 26.81 22.64 -3.03
CA GLY A 40 25.49 22.35 -2.49
C GLY A 40 24.51 21.59 -3.38
N TRP A 41 24.86 20.41 -3.90
CA TRP A 41 23.86 19.35 -4.01
C TRP A 41 23.75 18.68 -2.64
N SER A 42 23.08 19.35 -1.71
CA SER A 42 22.49 18.68 -0.55
C SER A 42 21.45 17.72 -1.13
N GLY A 43 21.88 16.47 -1.31
CA GLY A 43 21.00 15.39 -1.74
C GLY A 43 19.87 15.27 -0.72
N TYR A 44 18.68 15.75 -1.08
CA TYR A 44 17.46 15.28 -0.46
C TYR A 44 17.36 13.79 -0.75
N SER A 45 17.93 12.97 0.13
CA SER A 45 17.61 11.55 0.18
C SER A 45 16.15 11.44 0.55
N ALA A 46 15.29 11.40 -0.44
CA ALA A 46 13.92 10.96 -0.24
C ALA A 46 14.01 9.55 0.35
N ALA A 47 13.63 9.40 1.62
CA ALA A 47 13.58 8.12 2.28
C ALA A 47 12.63 7.23 1.48
N GLN A 48 13.19 6.29 0.73
CA GLN A 48 12.41 5.37 -0.08
C GLN A 48 11.64 4.44 0.86
N SER A 49 10.34 4.31 0.66
CA SER A 49 9.53 3.34 1.38
C SER A 49 10.10 1.93 1.17
N PRO A 50 10.19 1.09 2.23
CA PRO A 50 10.74 -0.25 2.11
C PRO A 50 9.94 -1.09 1.12
N SER A 51 10.63 -1.96 0.38
CA SER A 51 9.96 -2.90 -0.52
C SER A 51 9.23 -4.00 0.26
N GLU A 52 8.22 -4.63 -0.37
CA GLU A 52 7.49 -5.76 0.21
C GLU A 52 8.45 -6.88 0.67
N ALA A 53 9.47 -7.19 -0.14
CA ALA A 53 10.47 -8.19 0.21
C ALA A 53 11.32 -7.81 1.43
N GLN A 54 11.58 -6.53 1.65
CA GLN A 54 12.27 -6.05 2.85
C GLN A 54 11.38 -6.18 4.08
N LEU A 55 10.11 -5.74 3.97
CA LEU A 55 9.13 -5.86 5.05
C LEU A 55 8.90 -7.33 5.45
N GLU A 56 8.81 -8.25 4.48
CA GLU A 56 8.61 -9.67 4.77
C GLU A 56 9.86 -10.32 5.40
N ARG A 57 11.08 -9.92 5.00
CA ARG A 57 12.32 -10.38 5.65
C ARG A 57 12.45 -9.89 7.09
N GLN A 58 11.99 -8.69 7.38
CA GLN A 58 12.01 -8.04 8.69
C GLN A 58 10.74 -8.29 9.50
N ALA A 59 9.80 -9.07 8.96
CA ALA A 59 8.53 -9.33 9.60
C ALA A 59 8.73 -9.95 10.99
N PRO A 60 8.05 -9.42 12.02
CA PRO A 60 8.15 -9.94 13.38
C PRO A 60 7.54 -11.34 13.48
N ALA A 61 7.83 -11.99 14.59
CA ALA A 61 7.09 -13.18 15.02
C ALA A 61 5.61 -12.84 15.25
N MET A 62 4.77 -13.86 15.33
CA MET A 62 3.38 -13.69 15.76
C MET A 62 3.33 -13.09 17.17
N PRO A 63 2.45 -12.11 17.41
CA PRO A 63 2.29 -11.59 18.75
C PRO A 63 1.69 -12.66 19.67
N GLU A 64 2.12 -12.65 20.94
CA GLU A 64 1.64 -13.61 21.94
C GLU A 64 0.22 -13.28 22.39
N VAL A 65 -0.62 -14.31 22.53
CA VAL A 65 -1.96 -14.20 23.15
C VAL A 65 -1.80 -13.64 24.57
N GLY A 66 -2.66 -12.70 24.94
CA GLY A 66 -2.60 -11.95 26.18
C GLY A 66 -1.77 -10.67 26.13
N SER A 67 -0.89 -10.49 25.12
CA SER A 67 -0.16 -9.24 24.92
C SER A 67 -1.09 -8.11 24.51
N ARG A 68 -0.69 -6.85 24.78
CA ARG A 68 -1.45 -5.68 24.34
C ARG A 68 -1.13 -5.36 22.90
N LEU A 69 -2.17 -5.20 22.09
CA LEU A 69 -2.05 -4.80 20.70
C LEU A 69 -2.83 -3.51 20.45
N ARG A 70 -2.15 -2.51 19.88
CA ARG A 70 -2.77 -1.23 19.52
C ARG A 70 -2.46 -0.95 18.06
N MET A 71 -3.50 -0.92 17.25
CA MET A 71 -3.40 -0.57 15.84
C MET A 71 -3.46 0.96 15.70
N PRO A 72 -2.55 1.60 14.94
CA PRO A 72 -2.66 3.02 14.64
C PRO A 72 -3.88 3.31 13.74
N ARG A 73 -4.27 4.58 13.65
CA ARG A 73 -5.30 5.02 12.69
C ARG A 73 -4.96 4.53 11.29
N ILE A 74 -5.99 4.09 10.57
CA ILE A 74 -5.88 3.69 9.16
C ILE A 74 -7.09 4.18 8.37
N GLU A 75 -6.86 4.54 7.12
CA GLU A 75 -7.93 4.87 6.19
C GLU A 75 -8.43 3.59 5.51
N LEU A 76 -9.76 3.42 5.50
CA LEU A 76 -10.43 2.32 4.84
C LEU A 76 -10.55 2.60 3.34
N LEU A 77 -10.66 1.53 2.55
CA LEU A 77 -10.82 1.64 1.09
C LEU A 77 -12.13 2.33 0.65
N ASN A 78 -13.09 2.48 1.57
CA ASN A 78 -14.34 3.22 1.34
C ASN A 78 -14.25 4.71 1.71
N GLY A 79 -13.07 5.22 2.04
CA GLY A 79 -12.83 6.62 2.42
C GLY A 79 -13.11 6.96 3.88
N GLN A 80 -13.62 6.02 4.67
CA GLN A 80 -13.74 6.19 6.12
C GLN A 80 -12.39 5.97 6.82
N SER A 81 -12.27 6.33 8.09
CA SER A 81 -11.10 5.99 8.89
C SER A 81 -11.46 5.16 10.10
N LEU A 82 -10.57 4.26 10.49
CA LEU A 82 -10.66 3.52 11.73
C LEU A 82 -9.60 4.05 12.70
N ASP A 83 -10.07 4.69 13.76
CA ASP A 83 -9.22 5.26 14.80
C ASP A 83 -9.13 4.33 16.02
N PRO A 84 -8.01 4.36 16.78
CA PRO A 84 -7.88 3.61 18.04
C PRO A 84 -9.00 3.88 19.04
N ALA A 85 -9.53 5.10 19.08
CA ALA A 85 -10.65 5.45 19.95
C ALA A 85 -11.94 4.70 19.60
N GLN A 86 -12.16 4.36 18.33
CA GLN A 86 -13.34 3.62 17.88
C GLN A 86 -13.27 2.12 18.22
N THR A 87 -12.07 1.62 18.51
CA THR A 87 -11.84 0.22 18.89
C THR A 87 -11.71 0.05 20.41
N ALA A 88 -11.59 1.13 21.18
CA ALA A 88 -11.49 1.07 22.62
C ALA A 88 -12.77 0.47 23.25
N GLY A 89 -12.60 -0.52 24.11
CA GLY A 89 -13.71 -1.19 24.78
C GLY A 89 -14.56 -2.10 23.88
N ARG A 90 -14.09 -2.40 22.67
CA ARG A 90 -14.77 -3.28 21.70
C ARG A 90 -13.79 -4.30 21.14
N PRO A 91 -14.23 -5.54 20.89
CA PRO A 91 -13.39 -6.49 20.17
C PRO A 91 -13.03 -5.94 18.80
N LEU A 92 -11.76 -6.16 18.37
CA LEU A 92 -11.27 -5.80 17.07
C LEU A 92 -10.67 -7.03 16.38
N LEU A 93 -11.26 -7.44 15.26
CA LEU A 93 -10.69 -8.45 14.38
C LEU A 93 -9.82 -7.79 13.31
N ILE A 94 -8.57 -8.20 13.25
CA ILE A 94 -7.60 -7.78 12.25
C ILE A 94 -7.29 -8.96 11.35
N TYR A 95 -7.56 -8.82 10.06
CA TYR A 95 -7.34 -9.86 9.05
C TYR A 95 -6.31 -9.37 8.01
N TRP A 96 -5.08 -9.90 8.05
CA TRP A 96 -4.07 -9.61 7.05
C TRP A 96 -4.22 -10.51 5.83
N TRP A 97 -4.27 -9.90 4.65
CA TRP A 97 -4.53 -10.60 3.41
C TRP A 97 -3.91 -9.92 2.18
N SER A 98 -4.00 -10.56 1.02
CA SER A 98 -3.69 -9.97 -0.29
C SER A 98 -4.60 -10.61 -1.35
N SER A 99 -4.94 -9.84 -2.38
CA SER A 99 -5.74 -10.30 -3.53
C SER A 99 -5.08 -11.45 -4.30
N THR A 100 -3.76 -11.57 -4.21
CA THR A 100 -2.95 -12.61 -4.89
C THR A 100 -2.65 -13.83 -4.01
N CYS A 101 -3.06 -13.81 -2.74
CA CYS A 101 -2.83 -14.90 -1.81
C CYS A 101 -3.87 -16.01 -1.95
N PRO A 102 -3.51 -17.24 -2.37
CA PRO A 102 -4.47 -18.31 -2.58
C PRO A 102 -5.17 -18.77 -1.29
N PHE A 103 -4.45 -18.85 -0.18
CA PHE A 103 -5.01 -19.22 1.12
C PHE A 103 -5.95 -18.13 1.68
N CYS A 104 -5.66 -16.85 1.37
CA CYS A 104 -6.58 -15.77 1.68
C CYS A 104 -7.89 -15.89 0.89
N ALA A 105 -7.79 -16.27 -0.39
CA ALA A 105 -8.97 -16.47 -1.23
C ALA A 105 -9.89 -17.59 -0.70
N LEU A 106 -9.32 -18.62 -0.06
CA LEU A 106 -10.06 -19.70 0.58
C LEU A 106 -10.73 -19.26 1.90
N GLN A 107 -10.10 -18.40 2.68
CA GLN A 107 -10.61 -17.95 3.99
C GLN A 107 -11.58 -16.76 3.88
N SER A 108 -11.40 -15.87 2.89
CA SER A 108 -12.19 -14.64 2.78
C SER A 108 -13.71 -14.81 2.72
N PRO A 109 -14.28 -15.88 2.09
CA PRO A 109 -15.71 -16.13 2.17
C PRO A 109 -16.21 -16.32 3.63
N SER A 110 -15.45 -17.01 4.46
CA SER A 110 -15.81 -17.22 5.88
C SER A 110 -15.68 -15.93 6.69
N MET A 111 -14.69 -15.07 6.35
CA MET A 111 -14.56 -13.73 6.94
C MET A 111 -15.75 -12.83 6.57
N GLU A 112 -16.23 -12.90 5.33
CA GLU A 112 -17.43 -12.18 4.91
C GLU A 112 -18.67 -12.67 5.63
N ALA A 113 -18.84 -13.98 5.79
CA ALA A 113 -19.94 -14.55 6.54
C ALA A 113 -19.89 -14.09 8.00
N LEU A 114 -18.74 -14.21 8.66
CA LEU A 114 -18.54 -13.73 10.04
C LEU A 114 -18.92 -12.25 10.18
N TRP A 115 -18.49 -11.41 9.23
CA TRP A 115 -18.82 -9.99 9.21
C TRP A 115 -20.33 -9.74 9.11
N ARG A 116 -21.00 -10.39 8.18
CA ARG A 116 -22.45 -10.20 7.96
C ARG A 116 -23.30 -10.71 9.11
N ASP A 117 -22.95 -11.87 9.63
CA ASP A 117 -23.74 -12.54 10.67
C ASP A 117 -23.65 -11.83 12.02
N ASN A 118 -22.61 -11.03 12.26
CA ASN A 118 -22.36 -10.39 13.55
C ASN A 118 -22.48 -8.84 13.52
N GLN A 119 -23.12 -8.26 12.52
CA GLN A 119 -23.25 -6.79 12.40
C GLN A 119 -24.04 -6.13 13.55
N SER A 120 -24.91 -6.88 14.22
CA SER A 120 -25.67 -6.39 15.38
C SER A 120 -24.82 -6.29 16.65
N GLN A 121 -23.67 -6.92 16.71
CA GLN A 121 -22.79 -6.93 17.87
C GLN A 121 -21.87 -5.68 17.91
N SER A 122 -21.44 -5.30 19.11
CA SER A 122 -20.58 -4.14 19.31
C SER A 122 -19.09 -4.51 19.16
N TRP A 123 -18.64 -4.73 17.95
CA TRP A 123 -17.26 -5.05 17.59
C TRP A 123 -16.77 -4.27 16.38
N ARG A 124 -15.52 -4.43 16.03
CA ARG A 124 -14.90 -3.83 14.83
C ARG A 124 -14.12 -4.90 14.06
N MET A 125 -14.06 -4.71 12.77
CA MET A 125 -13.22 -5.50 11.87
C MET A 125 -12.43 -4.58 10.95
N VAL A 126 -11.22 -5.00 10.61
CA VAL A 126 -10.45 -4.42 9.51
C VAL A 126 -9.65 -5.51 8.79
N ALA A 127 -9.86 -5.62 7.49
CA ALA A 127 -9.07 -6.48 6.62
C ALA A 127 -7.92 -5.65 6.02
N LEU A 128 -6.69 -5.92 6.45
CA LEU A 128 -5.49 -5.19 6.06
C LEU A 128 -4.86 -5.82 4.83
N SER A 129 -5.04 -5.19 3.67
CA SER A 129 -4.41 -5.63 2.42
C SER A 129 -2.95 -5.20 2.38
N ILE A 130 -2.09 -6.09 1.89
CA ILE A 130 -0.69 -5.81 1.54
C ILE A 130 -0.46 -5.81 0.03
N ASP A 131 -1.50 -5.64 -0.77
CA ASP A 131 -1.36 -5.51 -2.22
C ASP A 131 -0.44 -4.34 -2.58
N ARG A 132 0.12 -4.36 -3.77
CA ARG A 132 1.04 -3.30 -4.22
C ARG A 132 0.38 -1.93 -4.26
N LYS A 133 -0.92 -1.89 -4.54
CA LYS A 133 -1.74 -0.67 -4.62
C LYS A 133 -3.12 -0.92 -4.00
N PRO A 134 -3.76 0.11 -3.46
CA PRO A 134 -5.10 0.00 -2.89
C PRO A 134 -6.16 -0.39 -3.92
N GLU A 135 -5.95 -0.05 -5.21
CA GLU A 135 -6.88 -0.38 -6.29
C GLU A 135 -6.98 -1.89 -6.53
N ASP A 136 -5.88 -2.64 -6.36
CA ASP A 136 -5.86 -4.11 -6.52
C ASP A 136 -6.76 -4.77 -5.45
N ALA A 137 -6.67 -4.30 -4.21
CA ALA A 137 -7.52 -4.74 -3.11
C ALA A 137 -8.99 -4.38 -3.35
N SER A 138 -9.27 -3.13 -3.73
CA SER A 138 -10.63 -2.65 -3.98
C SER A 138 -11.30 -3.43 -5.12
N ALA A 139 -10.58 -3.65 -6.22
CA ALA A 139 -11.08 -4.42 -7.36
C ALA A 139 -11.39 -5.88 -6.98
N TYR A 140 -10.53 -6.50 -6.16
CA TYR A 140 -10.75 -7.85 -5.67
C TYR A 140 -12.00 -7.96 -4.81
N LEU A 141 -12.16 -7.05 -3.83
CA LEU A 141 -13.33 -7.04 -2.95
C LEU A 141 -14.63 -6.84 -3.74
N ALA A 142 -14.65 -5.88 -4.67
CA ALA A 142 -15.79 -5.61 -5.54
C ALA A 142 -16.15 -6.83 -6.40
N LYS A 143 -15.15 -7.47 -7.03
CA LYS A 143 -15.35 -8.68 -7.85
C LYS A 143 -15.93 -9.84 -7.05
N ARG A 144 -15.57 -9.97 -5.77
CA ARG A 144 -16.03 -11.05 -4.88
C ARG A 144 -17.32 -10.72 -4.13
N GLY A 145 -17.76 -9.46 -4.16
CA GLY A 145 -18.93 -8.99 -3.39
C GLY A 145 -18.69 -8.97 -1.89
N TYR A 146 -17.42 -8.78 -1.45
CA TYR A 146 -17.09 -8.69 -0.04
C TYR A 146 -17.35 -7.28 0.49
N THR A 147 -17.95 -7.22 1.69
CA THR A 147 -18.40 -5.98 2.33
C THR A 147 -17.72 -5.70 3.67
N PHE A 148 -16.90 -6.61 4.17
CA PHE A 148 -16.13 -6.36 5.40
C PHE A 148 -15.24 -5.13 5.25
N PRO A 149 -15.06 -4.33 6.33
CA PRO A 149 -14.19 -3.15 6.29
C PRO A 149 -12.76 -3.53 5.94
N ALA A 150 -12.22 -2.89 4.92
CA ALA A 150 -10.87 -3.16 4.45
C ALA A 150 -10.06 -1.89 4.29
N ALA A 151 -8.74 -2.01 4.47
CA ALA A 151 -7.79 -0.93 4.33
C ALA A 151 -6.54 -1.42 3.60
N TRP A 152 -5.84 -0.50 2.94
CA TRP A 152 -4.53 -0.77 2.39
C TRP A 152 -3.45 -0.42 3.42
N ALA A 153 -2.78 -1.44 3.92
CA ALA A 153 -1.64 -1.29 4.80
C ALA A 153 -0.38 -0.96 3.98
N SER A 154 -0.19 0.32 3.65
CA SER A 154 0.96 0.77 2.85
C SER A 154 2.29 0.38 3.49
N PRO A 155 3.39 0.29 2.72
CA PRO A 155 4.71 0.02 3.28
C PRO A 155 5.12 0.98 4.41
N SER A 156 4.78 2.27 4.28
CA SER A 156 5.04 3.28 5.31
C SER A 156 4.19 3.08 6.57
N TRP A 157 2.90 2.77 6.41
CA TRP A 157 2.02 2.49 7.55
C TRP A 157 2.48 1.24 8.33
N ARG A 158 2.95 0.21 7.64
CA ARG A 158 3.47 -1.03 8.25
C ARG A 158 4.77 -0.86 9.02
N GLN A 159 5.44 0.28 8.95
CA GLN A 159 6.55 0.60 9.86
C GLN A 159 6.06 0.82 11.29
N ALA A 160 4.88 1.41 11.47
CA ALA A 160 4.28 1.63 12.79
C ALA A 160 3.50 0.40 13.31
N PHE A 161 3.01 -0.45 12.41
CA PHE A 161 2.28 -1.66 12.75
C PHE A 161 2.72 -2.82 11.84
N PRO A 162 3.88 -3.44 12.16
CA PRO A 162 4.47 -4.46 11.32
C PRO A 162 3.59 -5.71 11.23
N LYS A 163 3.42 -6.20 9.99
CA LYS A 163 2.72 -7.45 9.72
C LYS A 163 3.60 -8.63 10.11
N PRO A 164 3.11 -9.61 10.89
CA PRO A 164 3.83 -10.86 11.11
C PRO A 164 4.08 -11.62 9.80
N LYS A 165 5.05 -12.52 9.79
CA LYS A 165 5.44 -13.26 8.59
C LYS A 165 4.34 -14.21 8.12
N GLY A 166 4.07 -14.19 6.80
CA GLY A 166 3.09 -15.07 6.14
C GLY A 166 1.72 -14.44 5.93
N LEU A 167 0.83 -15.16 5.25
CA LEU A 167 -0.57 -14.83 5.00
C LEU A 167 -1.42 -16.11 4.86
N PRO A 168 -2.71 -16.04 5.17
CA PRO A 168 -3.38 -14.97 5.92
C PRO A 168 -2.94 -14.94 7.39
N ILE A 169 -3.23 -13.84 8.08
CA ILE A 169 -3.07 -13.75 9.54
C ILE A 169 -4.35 -13.18 10.13
N THR A 170 -4.85 -13.83 11.17
CA THR A 170 -6.07 -13.43 11.88
C THR A 170 -5.71 -13.15 13.32
N LEU A 171 -6.00 -11.93 13.78
CA LEU A 171 -5.76 -11.48 15.15
C LEU A 171 -7.08 -10.98 15.72
N LEU A 172 -7.48 -11.46 16.90
CA LEU A 172 -8.62 -10.92 17.64
C LEU A 172 -8.12 -10.23 18.90
N VAL A 173 -8.39 -8.94 18.99
CA VAL A 173 -8.11 -8.12 20.18
C VAL A 173 -9.39 -7.99 21.00
N GLY A 174 -9.31 -8.27 22.27
CA GLY A 174 -10.43 -8.15 23.21
C GLY A 174 -10.73 -6.69 23.59
N ARG A 175 -11.82 -6.51 24.35
CA ARG A 175 -12.30 -5.19 24.83
C ARG A 175 -11.26 -4.46 25.68
N ASP A 176 -10.39 -5.19 26.37
CA ASP A 176 -9.31 -4.66 27.22
C ASP A 176 -8.03 -4.33 26.43
N GLY A 177 -8.04 -4.53 25.11
CA GLY A 177 -6.90 -4.31 24.21
C GLY A 177 -5.87 -5.45 24.25
N ARG A 178 -6.18 -6.60 24.84
CA ARG A 178 -5.32 -7.78 24.82
C ARG A 178 -5.69 -8.69 23.67
N LEU A 179 -4.69 -9.35 23.11
CA LEU A 179 -4.86 -10.32 22.05
C LEU A 179 -5.51 -11.59 22.61
N LEU A 180 -6.64 -11.98 22.07
CA LEU A 180 -7.39 -13.18 22.43
C LEU A 180 -7.09 -14.35 21.50
N LEU A 181 -6.78 -14.06 20.23
CA LEU A 181 -6.49 -15.05 19.21
C LEU A 181 -5.40 -14.50 18.26
N ALA A 182 -4.46 -15.36 17.89
CA ALA A 182 -3.40 -15.09 16.92
C ALA A 182 -3.18 -16.31 16.05
N GLU A 183 -3.79 -16.31 14.87
CA GLU A 183 -3.72 -17.42 13.92
C GLU A 183 -2.94 -17.04 12.67
N LYS A 184 -2.05 -17.95 12.26
CA LYS A 184 -1.24 -17.83 11.07
C LYS A 184 -1.57 -18.94 10.08
N GLY A 185 -1.86 -18.56 8.87
CA GLY A 185 -2.33 -19.47 7.82
C GLY A 185 -3.84 -19.50 7.73
N GLN A 186 -4.31 -20.29 6.79
CA GLN A 186 -5.74 -20.45 6.54
C GLN A 186 -6.43 -21.12 7.74
N MET A 187 -7.50 -20.50 8.22
CA MET A 187 -8.44 -21.08 9.16
C MET A 187 -9.58 -21.78 8.39
N PHE A 188 -10.12 -22.85 8.96
CA PHE A 188 -11.35 -23.47 8.44
C PHE A 188 -12.58 -22.61 8.77
N ALA A 189 -13.67 -22.85 8.05
CA ALA A 189 -14.89 -22.07 8.19
C ALA A 189 -15.45 -22.11 9.62
N GLU A 190 -15.39 -23.27 10.27
CA GLU A 190 -15.86 -23.51 11.62
C GLU A 190 -15.06 -22.69 12.65
N ASP A 191 -13.74 -22.60 12.46
CA ASP A 191 -12.85 -21.84 13.35
C ASP A 191 -13.10 -20.34 13.20
N VAL A 192 -13.28 -19.86 11.95
CA VAL A 192 -13.65 -18.47 11.70
C VAL A 192 -15.00 -18.13 12.34
N GLN A 193 -16.00 -19.00 12.19
CA GLN A 193 -17.31 -18.79 12.81
C GLN A 193 -17.26 -18.83 14.34
N ALA A 194 -16.38 -19.65 14.92
CA ALA A 194 -16.18 -19.70 16.38
C ALA A 194 -15.71 -18.36 16.96
N ILE A 195 -15.03 -17.51 16.17
CA ILE A 195 -14.67 -16.13 16.56
C ILE A 195 -15.93 -15.34 16.95
N GLY A 196 -17.06 -15.56 16.27
CA GLY A 196 -18.34 -14.90 16.58
C GLY A 196 -18.76 -15.00 18.04
N LYS A 197 -18.42 -16.10 18.72
CA LYS A 197 -18.70 -16.32 20.14
C LYS A 197 -17.86 -15.45 21.08
N LEU A 198 -16.76 -14.92 20.58
CA LEU A 198 -15.81 -14.07 21.32
C LEU A 198 -16.07 -12.57 21.11
N LEU A 199 -17.01 -12.20 20.24
CA LEU A 199 -17.32 -10.80 19.91
C LEU A 199 -18.34 -10.16 20.86
N GLY A 200 -19.09 -10.98 21.58
CA GLY A 200 -20.19 -10.58 22.49
C GLY A 200 -19.74 -10.03 23.85
#